data_cd8a96f6a17222cda5c0bb13e8e293b6
#
_entry.id   cd8a96f6a17222cda5c0bb13e8e293b6
#
_cell.length_a   1.000
_cell.length_b   1.000
_cell.length_c   1.000
_cell.angle_alpha   90.00
_cell.angle_beta   90.00
_cell.angle_gamma   90.00
#
_symmetry.space_group_name_H-M   'P 1'
#
loop_
_entity.id
_entity.type
_entity.pdbx_description
1 polymer ?
#
loop_
_entity_poly.entity_id
_entity_poly.type
_entity_poly.pdbx_seq_one_letter_code
_entity_poly.pdbx_strand_id
1 'polypeptide(L)'
;CYSPVQYRVAYNLNPLYKRGITGAGKTIVIVDSFGSPTIANDLHVFDQQWGFADPELQVMKFGNVPPFDPNDPTMVGWAQETTLDVEYAHAIAPGAKIVLAETPVAEVEGTSGFPEMMAAEKSLIDRGIGDVITQSFGATENTFPGFDNGNFSSLLNLRFAFKDALAHKVTVLASSGDDGATNAMSDASTLFPFPVNSWPSSDPLVTSIGGTQLHLDNSGNR
;
A
#
# COMPACT_ATOMS: atom_id res chain seq x y z
N CYS A 1 -10.72 12.40 10.82
CA CYS A 1 -10.65 11.75 9.51
C CYS A 1 -11.52 12.51 8.52
N TYR A 2 -11.11 12.53 7.24
CA TYR A 2 -11.91 13.14 6.17
C TYR A 2 -12.70 12.07 5.43
N SER A 3 -13.89 12.42 4.97
CA SER A 3 -14.76 11.54 4.20
C SER A 3 -14.29 11.43 2.74
N PRO A 4 -14.70 10.38 2.01
CA PRO A 4 -14.45 10.26 0.56
C PRO A 4 -14.89 11.50 -0.23
N VAL A 5 -16.01 12.12 0.14
CA VAL A 5 -16.51 13.34 -0.52
C VAL A 5 -15.56 14.52 -0.31
N GLN A 6 -15.00 14.68 0.90
CA GLN A 6 -14.02 15.73 1.18
C GLN A 6 -12.73 15.51 0.40
N TYR A 7 -12.23 14.28 0.30
CA TYR A 7 -11.08 13.95 -0.57
C TYR A 7 -11.35 14.30 -2.03
N ARG A 8 -12.52 13.94 -2.55
CA ARG A 8 -12.91 14.25 -3.95
C ARG A 8 -12.87 15.74 -4.24
N VAL A 9 -13.30 16.57 -3.29
CA VAL A 9 -13.24 18.04 -3.41
C VAL A 9 -11.81 18.53 -3.28
N ALA A 10 -11.10 18.08 -2.23
CA ALA A 10 -9.75 18.53 -1.92
C ALA A 10 -8.74 18.25 -3.06
N TYR A 11 -8.86 17.10 -3.70
CA TYR A 11 -7.99 16.71 -4.82
C TYR A 11 -8.58 17.02 -6.20
N ASN A 12 -9.72 17.74 -6.24
CA ASN A 12 -10.39 18.17 -7.47
C ASN A 12 -10.69 17.00 -8.43
N LEU A 13 -11.20 15.88 -7.90
CA LEU A 13 -11.45 14.67 -8.68
C LEU A 13 -12.75 14.76 -9.51
N ASN A 14 -13.71 15.62 -9.12
CA ASN A 14 -14.99 15.74 -9.77
C ASN A 14 -14.92 15.99 -11.31
N PRO A 15 -13.96 16.79 -11.85
CA PRO A 15 -13.79 16.91 -13.28
C PRO A 15 -13.41 15.62 -14.00
N LEU A 16 -12.67 14.72 -13.33
CA LEU A 16 -12.31 13.41 -13.88
C LEU A 16 -13.56 12.52 -13.96
N TYR A 17 -14.33 12.45 -12.88
CA TYR A 17 -15.54 11.63 -12.83
C TYR A 17 -16.61 12.08 -13.83
N LYS A 18 -16.78 13.43 -14.03
CA LYS A 18 -17.67 13.97 -15.07
C LYS A 18 -17.26 13.56 -16.50
N ARG A 19 -16.01 13.20 -16.69
CA ARG A 19 -15.45 12.68 -17.95
C ARG A 19 -15.47 11.15 -18.04
N GLY A 20 -16.03 10.46 -17.03
CA GLY A 20 -16.04 9.00 -16.95
C GLY A 20 -14.69 8.39 -16.56
N ILE A 21 -13.74 9.18 -16.07
CA ILE A 21 -12.43 8.69 -15.62
C ILE A 21 -12.58 8.28 -14.17
N THR A 22 -12.88 7.00 -13.97
CA THR A 22 -13.19 6.38 -12.65
C THR A 22 -12.32 5.19 -12.32
N GLY A 23 -11.33 4.88 -13.14
CA GLY A 23 -10.55 3.63 -13.04
C GLY A 23 -11.20 2.44 -13.75
N ALA A 24 -12.34 2.63 -14.45
CA ALA A 24 -13.01 1.55 -15.16
C ALA A 24 -12.09 0.83 -16.16
N GLY A 25 -12.06 -0.50 -16.11
CA GLY A 25 -11.18 -1.35 -16.91
C GLY A 25 -9.73 -1.41 -16.43
N LYS A 26 -9.44 -0.85 -15.23
CA LYS A 26 -8.13 -0.90 -14.58
C LYS A 26 -8.20 -1.74 -13.31
N THR A 27 -7.06 -2.34 -12.95
CA THR A 27 -6.89 -3.12 -11.73
C THR A 27 -5.86 -2.45 -10.83
N ILE A 28 -6.24 -2.17 -9.59
CA ILE A 28 -5.35 -1.73 -8.53
C ILE A 28 -5.02 -2.96 -7.68
N VAL A 29 -3.75 -3.25 -7.52
CA VAL A 29 -3.24 -4.28 -6.61
C VAL A 29 -2.81 -3.60 -5.32
N ILE A 30 -3.29 -4.11 -4.21
CA ILE A 30 -2.88 -3.74 -2.84
C ILE A 30 -2.12 -4.93 -2.29
N VAL A 31 -0.97 -4.71 -1.67
CA VAL A 31 -0.14 -5.78 -1.11
C VAL A 31 0.03 -5.54 0.38
N ASP A 32 -0.46 -6.48 1.18
CA ASP A 32 -0.47 -6.38 2.63
C ASP A 32 -0.02 -7.68 3.29
N SER A 33 0.47 -7.57 4.52
CA SER A 33 0.68 -8.73 5.39
C SER A 33 -0.64 -9.19 5.98
N PHE A 34 -0.89 -10.48 5.99
CA PHE A 34 -2.05 -11.16 6.60
C PHE A 34 -3.43 -10.78 6.03
N GLY A 35 -3.65 -9.53 5.65
CA GLY A 35 -4.94 -9.01 5.20
C GLY A 35 -5.94 -8.79 6.34
N SER A 36 -7.22 -8.66 5.99
CA SER A 36 -8.33 -8.53 6.94
C SER A 36 -9.38 -9.62 6.73
N PRO A 37 -9.81 -10.33 7.80
CA PRO A 37 -10.79 -11.41 7.67
C PRO A 37 -12.19 -10.92 7.29
N THR A 38 -12.46 -9.63 7.46
CA THR A 38 -13.77 -9.01 7.24
C THR A 38 -13.81 -8.06 6.04
N ILE A 39 -12.72 -7.94 5.29
CA ILE A 39 -12.54 -6.89 4.27
C ILE A 39 -13.70 -6.76 3.28
N ALA A 40 -14.27 -7.89 2.83
CA ALA A 40 -15.39 -7.84 1.89
C ALA A 40 -16.66 -7.25 2.52
N ASN A 41 -16.92 -7.55 3.81
CA ASN A 41 -18.04 -6.97 4.54
C ASN A 41 -17.78 -5.49 4.88
N ASP A 42 -16.56 -5.16 5.28
CA ASP A 42 -16.19 -3.80 5.68
C ASP A 42 -16.30 -2.86 4.48
N LEU A 43 -15.79 -3.26 3.33
CA LEU A 43 -15.93 -2.52 2.07
C LEU A 43 -17.40 -2.35 1.69
N HIS A 44 -18.24 -3.40 1.80
CA HIS A 44 -19.66 -3.31 1.51
C HIS A 44 -20.37 -2.29 2.42
N VAL A 45 -20.08 -2.30 3.73
CA VAL A 45 -20.64 -1.33 4.69
C VAL A 45 -20.18 0.08 4.38
N PHE A 46 -18.89 0.26 4.05
CA PHE A 46 -18.33 1.54 3.62
C PHE A 46 -19.04 2.06 2.36
N ASP A 47 -19.24 1.20 1.35
CA ASP A 47 -19.89 1.56 0.10
C ASP A 47 -21.36 1.97 0.31
N GLN A 48 -22.09 1.24 1.16
CA GLN A 48 -23.46 1.62 1.55
C GLN A 48 -23.48 2.99 2.22
N GLN A 49 -22.54 3.27 3.12
CA GLN A 49 -22.49 4.54 3.85
C GLN A 49 -22.23 5.74 2.93
N TRP A 50 -21.37 5.56 1.92
CA TRP A 50 -20.95 6.65 1.05
C TRP A 50 -21.62 6.66 -0.32
N GLY A 51 -22.51 5.69 -0.59
CA GLY A 51 -23.27 5.60 -1.83
C GLY A 51 -22.44 5.16 -3.03
N PHE A 52 -21.44 4.30 -2.81
CA PHE A 52 -20.72 3.63 -3.85
C PHE A 52 -21.41 2.32 -4.23
N ALA A 53 -21.16 1.83 -5.42
CA ALA A 53 -21.46 0.45 -5.80
C ALA A 53 -20.27 -0.43 -5.39
N ASP A 54 -20.55 -1.64 -4.90
CA ASP A 54 -19.50 -2.59 -4.55
C ASP A 54 -18.58 -2.84 -5.76
N PRO A 55 -17.24 -2.78 -5.60
CA PRO A 55 -16.31 -3.07 -6.68
C PRO A 55 -16.15 -4.57 -6.88
N GLU A 56 -15.48 -4.95 -7.97
CA GLU A 56 -14.90 -6.29 -8.07
C GLU A 56 -13.70 -6.38 -7.14
N LEU A 57 -13.86 -6.95 -5.95
CA LEU A 57 -12.79 -7.25 -5.00
C LEU A 57 -12.37 -8.71 -5.14
N GLN A 58 -11.08 -8.94 -5.36
CA GLN A 58 -10.49 -10.27 -5.37
C GLN A 58 -9.37 -10.36 -4.32
N VAL A 59 -9.57 -11.21 -3.31
CA VAL A 59 -8.53 -11.50 -2.30
C VAL A 59 -7.72 -12.70 -2.76
N MET A 60 -6.39 -12.56 -2.76
CA MET A 60 -5.45 -13.59 -3.21
C MET A 60 -4.38 -13.82 -2.15
N LYS A 61 -4.28 -15.06 -1.65
CA LYS A 61 -3.26 -15.44 -0.66
C LYS A 61 -2.01 -15.98 -1.33
N PHE A 62 -0.86 -15.44 -0.92
CA PHE A 62 0.45 -15.86 -1.39
C PHE A 62 1.20 -16.55 -0.25
N GLY A 63 1.54 -17.83 -0.44
CA GLY A 63 2.10 -18.66 0.62
C GLY A 63 1.05 -19.13 1.64
N ASN A 64 1.53 -19.49 2.82
CA ASN A 64 0.67 -20.02 3.88
C ASN A 64 0.28 -18.90 4.86
N VAL A 65 -0.63 -18.02 4.43
CA VAL A 65 -1.15 -16.93 5.27
C VAL A 65 -1.85 -17.55 6.49
N PRO A 66 -1.40 -17.24 7.71
CA PRO A 66 -1.99 -17.82 8.91
C PRO A 66 -3.43 -17.34 9.14
N PRO A 67 -4.25 -18.10 9.87
CA PRO A 67 -5.55 -17.62 10.32
C PRO A 67 -5.40 -16.36 11.18
N PHE A 68 -6.32 -15.42 11.03
CA PHE A 68 -6.33 -14.18 11.81
C PHE A 68 -6.47 -14.48 13.31
N ASP A 69 -5.58 -13.91 14.12
CA ASP A 69 -5.67 -13.94 15.59
C ASP A 69 -5.98 -12.51 16.10
N PRO A 70 -7.17 -12.27 16.69
CA PRO A 70 -7.53 -10.97 17.24
C PRO A 70 -6.71 -10.56 18.47
N ASN A 71 -5.91 -11.46 19.03
CA ASN A 71 -5.00 -11.19 20.15
C ASN A 71 -3.58 -10.85 19.69
N ASP A 72 -3.28 -11.01 18.40
CA ASP A 72 -2.01 -10.60 17.82
C ASP A 72 -2.12 -9.13 17.35
N PRO A 73 -1.45 -8.18 18.03
CA PRO A 73 -1.53 -6.77 17.68
C PRO A 73 -0.98 -6.48 16.28
N THR A 74 -0.06 -7.29 15.78
CA THR A 74 0.49 -7.14 14.43
C THR A 74 -0.56 -7.47 13.39
N MET A 75 -1.28 -8.59 13.55
CA MET A 75 -2.38 -8.94 12.65
C MET A 75 -3.54 -7.94 12.72
N VAL A 76 -3.84 -7.42 13.92
CA VAL A 76 -4.87 -6.38 14.09
C VAL A 76 -4.46 -5.09 13.37
N GLY A 77 -3.20 -4.67 13.49
CA GLY A 77 -2.66 -3.51 12.78
C GLY A 77 -2.78 -3.67 11.26
N TRP A 78 -2.34 -4.81 10.73
CA TRP A 78 -2.44 -5.09 9.30
C TRP A 78 -3.89 -5.21 8.80
N ALA A 79 -4.81 -5.72 9.60
CA ALA A 79 -6.23 -5.74 9.22
C ALA A 79 -6.82 -4.31 9.12
N GLN A 80 -6.38 -3.38 9.98
CA GLN A 80 -6.77 -1.98 9.90
C GLN A 80 -6.18 -1.30 8.66
N GLU A 81 -4.89 -1.53 8.37
CA GLU A 81 -4.22 -1.01 7.18
C GLU A 81 -4.90 -1.52 5.90
N THR A 82 -5.13 -2.83 5.80
CA THR A 82 -5.85 -3.44 4.67
C THR A 82 -7.22 -2.80 4.44
N THR A 83 -7.95 -2.52 5.52
CA THR A 83 -9.28 -1.89 5.41
C THR A 83 -9.15 -0.46 4.87
N LEU A 84 -8.20 0.33 5.41
CA LEU A 84 -7.89 1.67 4.93
C LEU A 84 -7.55 1.69 3.45
N ASP A 85 -6.62 0.83 3.03
CA ASP A 85 -6.10 0.77 1.67
C ASP A 85 -7.19 0.40 0.66
N VAL A 86 -7.96 -0.65 0.95
CA VAL A 86 -9.01 -1.12 0.06
C VAL A 86 -10.15 -0.11 -0.07
N GLU A 87 -10.64 0.41 1.05
CA GLU A 87 -11.76 1.37 1.04
C GLU A 87 -11.40 2.67 0.32
N TYR A 88 -10.22 3.22 0.59
CA TYR A 88 -9.84 4.50 -0.02
C TYR A 88 -9.32 4.37 -1.45
N ALA A 89 -8.68 3.27 -1.84
CA ALA A 89 -8.40 2.99 -3.24
C ALA A 89 -9.70 2.92 -4.05
N HIS A 90 -10.72 2.22 -3.53
CA HIS A 90 -12.04 2.16 -4.15
C HIS A 90 -12.73 3.52 -4.18
N ALA A 91 -12.74 4.27 -3.07
CA ALA A 91 -13.38 5.58 -3.00
C ALA A 91 -12.85 6.59 -4.02
N ILE A 92 -11.55 6.49 -4.35
CA ILE A 92 -10.87 7.39 -5.30
C ILE A 92 -10.98 6.87 -6.74
N ALA A 93 -10.96 5.56 -6.94
CA ALA A 93 -11.09 4.93 -8.25
C ALA A 93 -12.28 3.94 -8.29
N PRO A 94 -13.54 4.46 -8.20
CA PRO A 94 -14.72 3.61 -7.94
C PRO A 94 -15.09 2.67 -9.09
N GLY A 95 -14.48 2.79 -10.23
CA GLY A 95 -14.66 1.88 -11.37
C GLY A 95 -13.54 0.86 -11.53
N ALA A 96 -12.49 0.93 -10.71
CA ALA A 96 -11.38 -0.02 -10.78
C ALA A 96 -11.74 -1.35 -10.11
N LYS A 97 -11.16 -2.44 -10.61
CA LYS A 97 -11.08 -3.70 -9.88
C LYS A 97 -10.01 -3.57 -8.79
N ILE A 98 -10.27 -4.12 -7.62
CA ILE A 98 -9.31 -4.22 -6.52
C ILE A 98 -8.84 -5.68 -6.39
N VAL A 99 -7.55 -5.87 -6.36
CA VAL A 99 -6.91 -7.15 -6.02
C VAL A 99 -6.10 -6.94 -4.75
N LEU A 100 -6.51 -7.58 -3.68
CA LEU A 100 -5.77 -7.63 -2.42
C LEU A 100 -4.88 -8.87 -2.41
N ALA A 101 -3.57 -8.66 -2.32
CA ALA A 101 -2.57 -9.71 -2.19
C ALA A 101 -2.15 -9.84 -0.73
N GLU A 102 -2.55 -10.92 -0.08
CA GLU A 102 -2.21 -11.21 1.32
C GLU A 102 -0.94 -12.07 1.39
N THR A 103 0.03 -11.66 2.20
CA THR A 103 1.30 -12.38 2.42
C THR A 103 1.40 -12.92 3.85
N PRO A 104 2.21 -13.97 4.10
CA PRO A 104 2.17 -14.70 5.38
C PRO A 104 3.06 -14.11 6.48
N VAL A 105 3.88 -13.10 6.18
CA VAL A 105 4.89 -12.57 7.10
C VAL A 105 4.71 -11.07 7.24
N ALA A 106 4.71 -10.58 8.48
CA ALA A 106 4.66 -9.15 8.75
C ALA A 106 5.91 -8.45 8.19
N GLU A 107 5.70 -7.35 7.48
CA GLU A 107 6.77 -6.41 7.20
C GLU A 107 7.17 -5.72 8.50
N VAL A 108 8.46 -5.60 8.71
CA VAL A 108 9.07 -4.87 9.83
C VAL A 108 10.42 -4.29 9.38
N GLU A 109 11.03 -3.45 10.22
CA GLU A 109 12.36 -2.91 9.94
C GLU A 109 13.38 -4.01 9.58
N GLY A 110 14.18 -3.77 8.56
CA GLY A 110 15.10 -4.73 7.95
C GLY A 110 14.52 -5.41 6.72
N THR A 111 14.59 -6.73 6.62
CA THR A 111 14.18 -7.48 5.42
C THR A 111 12.96 -8.38 5.62
N SER A 112 12.41 -8.46 6.82
CA SER A 112 11.27 -9.34 7.10
C SER A 112 10.03 -8.89 6.33
N GLY A 113 9.28 -9.84 5.78
CA GLY A 113 8.07 -9.61 5.00
C GLY A 113 8.31 -9.22 3.55
N PHE A 114 9.37 -8.46 3.26
CA PHE A 114 9.63 -7.99 1.89
C PHE A 114 9.82 -9.10 0.85
N PRO A 115 10.54 -10.20 1.11
CA PRO A 115 10.67 -11.27 0.12
C PRO A 115 9.34 -11.85 -0.31
N GLU A 116 8.41 -12.04 0.62
CA GLU A 116 7.09 -12.58 0.37
C GLU A 116 6.22 -11.59 -0.41
N MET A 117 6.26 -10.30 -0.04
CA MET A 117 5.54 -9.23 -0.73
C MET A 117 6.05 -9.08 -2.16
N MET A 118 7.36 -8.99 -2.37
CA MET A 118 7.96 -8.88 -3.70
C MET A 118 7.68 -10.11 -4.58
N ALA A 119 7.64 -11.31 -3.98
CA ALA A 119 7.28 -12.53 -4.70
C ALA A 119 5.80 -12.54 -5.10
N ALA A 120 4.91 -12.02 -4.25
CA ALA A 120 3.49 -11.87 -4.56
C ALA A 120 3.28 -10.89 -5.72
N GLU A 121 3.92 -9.73 -5.67
CA GLU A 121 3.88 -8.73 -6.75
C GLU A 121 4.37 -9.31 -8.07
N LYS A 122 5.56 -9.93 -8.06
CA LYS A 122 6.09 -10.57 -9.27
C LYS A 122 5.13 -11.60 -9.84
N SER A 123 4.55 -12.45 -8.98
CA SER A 123 3.57 -13.46 -9.42
C SER A 123 2.34 -12.84 -10.08
N LEU A 124 1.84 -11.70 -9.57
CA LEU A 124 0.71 -10.98 -10.16
C LEU A 124 1.10 -10.35 -11.49
N ILE A 125 2.27 -9.70 -11.56
CA ILE A 125 2.80 -9.08 -12.77
C ILE A 125 2.97 -10.13 -13.88
N ASP A 126 3.61 -11.27 -13.60
CA ASP A 126 3.82 -12.37 -14.54
C ASP A 126 2.50 -12.92 -15.12
N ARG A 127 1.43 -12.83 -14.34
CA ARG A 127 0.08 -13.26 -14.72
C ARG A 127 -0.72 -12.18 -15.44
N GLY A 128 -0.14 -10.99 -15.65
CA GLY A 128 -0.83 -9.83 -16.23
C GLY A 128 -1.94 -9.28 -15.35
N ILE A 129 -1.82 -9.43 -14.03
CA ILE A 129 -2.78 -8.92 -13.04
C ILE A 129 -2.23 -7.63 -12.44
N GLY A 130 -2.94 -6.53 -12.63
CA GLY A 130 -2.61 -5.22 -12.11
C GLY A 130 -2.08 -4.24 -13.15
N ASP A 131 -2.67 -3.05 -13.16
CA ASP A 131 -2.16 -1.89 -13.89
C ASP A 131 -1.32 -1.01 -12.95
N VAL A 132 -1.68 -0.99 -11.67
CA VAL A 132 -1.03 -0.24 -10.59
C VAL A 132 -0.89 -1.14 -9.37
N ILE A 133 0.26 -1.10 -8.72
CA ILE A 133 0.52 -1.72 -7.41
C ILE A 133 0.71 -0.59 -6.41
N THR A 134 0.05 -0.66 -5.27
CA THR A 134 0.21 0.29 -4.16
C THR A 134 0.67 -0.43 -2.90
N GLN A 135 1.59 0.20 -2.18
CA GLN A 135 2.33 -0.36 -1.07
C GLN A 135 2.29 0.63 0.11
N SER A 136 1.54 0.30 1.16
CA SER A 136 1.48 1.06 2.42
C SER A 136 2.40 0.43 3.45
N PHE A 137 3.65 0.19 3.05
CA PHE A 137 4.69 -0.36 3.91
C PHE A 137 6.07 0.15 3.53
N GLY A 138 7.03 0.00 4.42
CA GLY A 138 8.42 0.35 4.16
C GLY A 138 9.28 0.23 5.40
N ALA A 139 10.57 -0.02 5.20
CA ALA A 139 11.57 -0.01 6.26
C ALA A 139 12.69 0.98 5.95
N THR A 140 13.30 1.49 6.99
CA THR A 140 14.46 2.38 6.88
C THR A 140 15.62 1.67 6.21
N GLU A 141 16.20 2.24 5.15
CA GLU A 141 17.31 1.62 4.42
C GLU A 141 18.47 1.22 5.34
N ASN A 142 18.75 2.03 6.36
CA ASN A 142 19.82 1.78 7.33
C ASN A 142 19.61 0.53 8.19
N THR A 143 18.39 0.00 8.26
CA THR A 143 18.08 -1.24 9.00
C THR A 143 18.33 -2.51 8.18
N PHE A 144 18.53 -2.38 6.86
CA PHE A 144 18.81 -3.51 5.99
C PHE A 144 20.21 -4.09 6.27
N PRO A 145 20.33 -5.42 6.37
CA PRO A 145 21.62 -6.07 6.66
C PRO A 145 22.74 -5.65 5.71
N GLY A 146 23.82 -5.15 6.28
CA GLY A 146 25.02 -4.73 5.56
C GLY A 146 25.05 -3.25 5.13
N PHE A 147 23.96 -2.51 5.27
CA PHE A 147 23.85 -1.12 4.81
C PHE A 147 24.99 -0.25 5.37
N ASP A 148 25.23 -0.29 6.68
CA ASP A 148 26.28 0.52 7.35
C ASP A 148 27.71 0.19 6.89
N ASN A 149 27.88 -0.97 6.28
CA ASN A 149 29.16 -1.41 5.71
C ASN A 149 29.26 -1.18 4.20
N GLY A 150 28.29 -0.45 3.61
CA GLY A 150 28.21 -0.21 2.18
C GLY A 150 27.83 -1.44 1.36
N ASN A 151 27.31 -2.50 1.98
CA ASN A 151 26.77 -3.66 1.29
C ASN A 151 25.24 -3.56 1.19
N PHE A 152 24.76 -3.21 0.03
CA PHE A 152 23.33 -3.03 -0.25
C PHE A 152 22.66 -4.26 -0.85
N SER A 153 23.28 -5.42 -0.82
CA SER A 153 22.79 -6.64 -1.49
C SER A 153 21.43 -7.08 -0.95
N SER A 154 21.19 -6.95 0.34
CA SER A 154 19.92 -7.33 0.98
C SER A 154 18.73 -6.55 0.40
N LEU A 155 18.91 -5.26 0.17
CA LEU A 155 17.91 -4.39 -0.46
C LEU A 155 17.87 -4.61 -1.99
N LEU A 156 19.03 -4.60 -2.67
CA LEU A 156 19.08 -4.70 -4.12
C LEU A 156 18.52 -6.01 -4.67
N ASN A 157 18.60 -7.09 -3.90
CA ASN A 157 18.03 -8.38 -4.25
C ASN A 157 16.49 -8.39 -4.24
N LEU A 158 15.85 -7.46 -3.56
CA LEU A 158 14.38 -7.34 -3.51
C LEU A 158 13.80 -6.61 -4.75
N ARG A 159 14.63 -5.91 -5.51
CA ARG A 159 14.22 -5.09 -6.66
C ARG A 159 13.71 -5.87 -7.87
N PHE A 160 13.69 -7.20 -7.81
CA PHE A 160 13.27 -8.03 -8.96
C PHE A 160 11.82 -7.77 -9.36
N ALA A 161 10.91 -7.52 -8.39
CA ALA A 161 9.51 -7.20 -8.65
C ALA A 161 9.37 -5.87 -9.41
N PHE A 162 10.09 -4.84 -9.01
CA PHE A 162 10.03 -3.51 -9.65
C PHE A 162 10.64 -3.49 -11.05
N LYS A 163 11.72 -4.27 -11.28
CA LYS A 163 12.27 -4.46 -12.63
C LYS A 163 11.27 -5.17 -13.55
N ASP A 164 10.54 -6.12 -13.00
CA ASP A 164 9.51 -6.86 -13.71
C ASP A 164 8.28 -5.95 -13.98
N ALA A 165 7.85 -5.17 -13.00
CA ALA A 165 6.80 -4.17 -13.15
C ALA A 165 7.12 -3.17 -14.28
N LEU A 166 8.35 -2.65 -14.33
CA LEU A 166 8.81 -1.78 -15.41
C LEU A 166 8.70 -2.45 -16.78
N ALA A 167 9.16 -3.72 -16.89
CA ALA A 167 9.11 -4.48 -18.13
C ALA A 167 7.67 -4.72 -18.62
N HIS A 168 6.72 -4.89 -17.71
CA HIS A 168 5.30 -5.10 -18.01
C HIS A 168 4.46 -3.82 -17.99
N LYS A 169 5.08 -2.64 -17.77
CA LYS A 169 4.40 -1.33 -17.71
C LYS A 169 3.38 -1.22 -16.58
N VAL A 170 3.65 -1.89 -15.48
CA VAL A 170 2.89 -1.76 -14.23
C VAL A 170 3.48 -0.61 -13.43
N THR A 171 2.64 0.30 -12.94
CA THR A 171 3.07 1.41 -12.09
C THR A 171 3.13 0.94 -10.64
N VAL A 172 4.24 1.19 -9.96
CA VAL A 172 4.39 0.88 -8.52
C VAL A 172 4.43 2.18 -7.72
N LEU A 173 3.62 2.26 -6.68
CA LEU A 173 3.52 3.37 -5.73
C LEU A 173 3.89 2.85 -4.34
N ALA A 174 4.59 3.65 -3.53
CA ALA A 174 4.85 3.32 -2.14
C ALA A 174 4.80 4.56 -1.25
N SER A 175 4.30 4.40 -0.03
CA SER A 175 4.33 5.42 1.01
C SER A 175 5.77 5.75 1.42
N SER A 176 6.05 7.03 1.67
CA SER A 176 7.39 7.50 2.04
C SER A 176 7.70 7.43 3.53
N GLY A 177 6.78 6.90 4.35
CA GLY A 177 6.87 6.83 5.81
C GLY A 177 6.12 7.96 6.51
N ASP A 178 5.99 7.85 7.83
CA ASP A 178 5.10 8.70 8.66
C ASP A 178 5.87 9.67 9.58
N ASP A 179 7.19 9.54 9.68
CA ASP A 179 8.03 10.26 10.63
C ASP A 179 8.78 11.45 10.01
N GLY A 180 8.26 11.98 8.90
CA GLY A 180 8.83 13.13 8.20
C GLY A 180 10.16 12.83 7.52
N ALA A 181 11.24 13.52 7.91
CA ALA A 181 12.56 13.32 7.31
C ALA A 181 13.37 12.20 7.95
N THR A 182 12.87 11.60 9.03
CA THR A 182 13.48 10.45 9.72
C THR A 182 12.57 9.22 9.64
N ASN A 183 12.99 8.12 10.23
CA ASN A 183 12.18 6.92 10.39
C ASN A 183 12.78 6.02 11.47
N ALA A 184 12.10 4.89 11.77
CA ALA A 184 12.45 4.00 12.85
C ALA A 184 13.80 3.28 12.64
N MET A 185 14.49 3.02 13.74
CA MET A 185 15.60 2.08 13.83
C MET A 185 15.06 0.64 13.90
N SER A 186 15.97 -0.33 13.95
CA SER A 186 15.63 -1.76 13.98
C SER A 186 14.79 -2.20 15.21
N ASP A 187 14.62 -1.34 16.21
CA ASP A 187 13.74 -1.58 17.35
C ASP A 187 12.29 -1.13 17.09
N ALA A 188 12.01 -0.59 15.91
CA ALA A 188 10.72 -0.09 15.44
C ALA A 188 10.08 0.98 16.35
N SER A 189 10.85 1.61 17.22
CA SER A 189 10.36 2.61 18.18
C SER A 189 11.24 3.84 18.32
N THR A 190 12.55 3.67 18.18
CA THR A 190 13.53 4.77 18.22
C THR A 190 13.70 5.34 16.81
N LEU A 191 13.63 6.67 16.68
CA LEU A 191 13.88 7.32 15.39
C LEU A 191 15.36 7.60 15.19
N PHE A 192 15.82 7.54 13.94
CA PHE A 192 17.15 8.01 13.60
C PHE A 192 17.30 9.50 13.90
N PRO A 193 18.42 9.96 14.50
CA PRO A 193 18.65 11.38 14.83
C PRO A 193 19.08 12.22 13.61
N PHE A 194 18.96 11.69 12.40
CA PHE A 194 19.31 12.32 11.12
C PHE A 194 18.33 11.87 10.03
N PRO A 195 18.24 12.59 8.90
CA PRO A 195 17.39 12.19 7.79
C PRO A 195 17.81 10.83 7.21
N VAL A 196 16.81 9.99 6.94
CA VAL A 196 16.97 8.65 6.35
C VAL A 196 15.94 8.44 5.24
N ASN A 197 16.15 7.42 4.43
CA ASN A 197 15.19 7.00 3.40
C ASN A 197 14.50 5.71 3.80
N SER A 198 13.24 5.56 3.40
CA SER A 198 12.50 4.31 3.51
C SER A 198 12.46 3.62 2.15
N TRP A 199 12.78 2.35 2.12
CA TRP A 199 12.56 1.48 0.98
C TRP A 199 11.20 0.74 1.19
N PRO A 200 10.34 0.60 0.16
CA PRO A 200 10.61 0.71 -1.28
C PRO A 200 10.43 2.10 -1.88
N SER A 201 9.96 3.10 -1.15
CA SER A 201 9.67 4.42 -1.73
C SER A 201 10.91 5.13 -2.28
N SER A 202 12.12 4.81 -1.81
CA SER A 202 13.39 5.34 -2.31
C SER A 202 13.89 4.66 -3.59
N ASP A 203 13.27 3.55 -4.02
CA ASP A 203 13.68 2.86 -5.26
C ASP A 203 13.37 3.72 -6.49
N PRO A 204 14.34 3.90 -7.42
CA PRO A 204 14.14 4.75 -8.60
C PRO A 204 13.10 4.20 -9.60
N LEU A 205 12.59 2.98 -9.42
CA LEU A 205 11.52 2.39 -10.22
C LEU A 205 10.13 2.50 -9.55
N VAL A 206 10.07 3.08 -8.36
CA VAL A 206 8.86 3.25 -7.57
C VAL A 206 8.50 4.74 -7.50
N THR A 207 7.22 5.06 -7.53
CA THR A 207 6.74 6.41 -7.28
C THR A 207 6.53 6.59 -5.78
N SER A 208 7.36 7.40 -5.16
CA SER A 208 7.24 7.76 -3.74
C SER A 208 6.05 8.68 -3.50
N ILE A 209 5.19 8.32 -2.55
CA ILE A 209 4.04 9.12 -2.13
C ILE A 209 4.33 9.70 -0.77
N GLY A 210 4.60 11.01 -0.73
CA GLY A 210 4.87 11.74 0.50
C GLY A 210 3.60 12.01 1.30
N GLY A 211 3.71 11.95 2.63
CA GLY A 211 2.66 12.37 3.54
C GLY A 211 2.51 13.90 3.56
N THR A 212 1.28 14.38 3.57
CA THR A 212 0.95 15.80 3.72
C THR A 212 -0.14 15.98 4.77
N GLN A 213 -0.05 17.06 5.53
CA GLN A 213 -1.14 17.43 6.42
C GLN A 213 -2.20 18.19 5.64
N LEU A 214 -3.35 17.58 5.42
CA LEU A 214 -4.47 18.19 4.71
C LEU A 214 -5.33 18.98 5.70
N HIS A 215 -5.52 20.27 5.43
CA HIS A 215 -6.40 21.15 6.20
C HIS A 215 -7.61 21.52 5.35
N LEU A 216 -8.79 21.06 5.75
CA LEU A 216 -10.05 21.28 5.04
C LEU A 216 -11.09 21.93 5.94
N ASP A 217 -11.97 22.73 5.35
CA ASP A 217 -13.23 23.10 5.95
C ASP A 217 -14.22 21.91 5.91
N ASN A 218 -15.41 22.11 6.50
CA ASN A 218 -16.44 21.06 6.56
C ASN A 218 -16.97 20.66 5.16
N SER A 219 -16.70 21.44 4.13
CA SER A 219 -17.11 21.18 2.74
C SER A 219 -16.01 20.51 1.91
N GLY A 220 -14.84 20.29 2.51
CA GLY A 220 -13.68 19.71 1.83
C GLY A 220 -12.85 20.73 1.03
N ASN A 221 -13.05 22.04 1.22
CA ASN A 221 -12.22 23.05 0.57
C ASN A 221 -10.95 23.30 1.37
N ARG A 222 -9.84 23.58 0.65
CA ARG A 222 -8.53 23.94 1.21
C ARG A 222 -8.50 25.39 1.65
#